data_ccffe6403074cdfdecc6c3fc26934ea6
#
_entry.id   ccffe6403074cdfdecc6c3fc26934ea6
#
_cell.length_a   1.000
_cell.length_b   1.000
_cell.length_c   1.000
_cell.angle_alpha   90.00
_cell.angle_beta   90.00
_cell.angle_gamma   90.00
#
_symmetry.space_group_name_H-M   'P 1'
#
loop_
_entity.id
_entity.type
_entity.pdbx_description
1 polymer ?
#
loop_
_entity_poly.entity_id
_entity_poly.type
_entity_poly.pdbx_seq_one_letter_code
_entity_poly.pdbx_strand_id
1 'polypeptide(L)'
;MIEQESQEIVLKGLGVAPGICIGKAYLVDKEGVNVVKRYTIAEADLGQEENRFKSAVSKARHELSTIIQETSPELRQHTAILETHIQLLQDKMLYGRTLDTIQRFHCNAEWALKTVVDELRAMFQNLTEPYFRQRGADIVHVSDRIMRNLVGGESVNIRSIDKRVILVAKDLSPAETSQIQLERIKGFVTDGGGIASHTGIIARTLEIPAVLGLNNATQIIRNDDFIVVDGSTGFLIIHPTEQTLMEYEERSIRYEREKALIARESRMPAKTVDGVSIQVMGNIELPEEVVAVRTNGGNGIGLYRTEFQYMGRQGFPGENELYDKYRDVVEVMTPRPVTIRTLDINGDKALPNQPTIDEANPVLGLRAIRYCLKKPDIFKTQLRAILRAALYGNVRIMFPMISCCEEVRAAKALLKEAADSLAAEGVEFEYNVDVGIMIEGPSA
;
A
#
# COMPACT_ATOMS: atom_id res chain seq x y z
N MET A 1 -5.68 50.07 8.05
CA MET A 1 -5.15 49.04 7.14
C MET A 1 -6.36 48.29 6.64
N ILE A 2 -6.64 48.38 5.37
CA ILE A 2 -7.77 47.66 4.74
C ILE A 2 -7.29 46.19 4.65
N GLU A 3 -7.86 45.29 5.46
CA GLU A 3 -7.72 43.87 5.22
C GLU A 3 -8.29 43.60 3.81
N GLN A 4 -7.41 43.24 2.89
CA GLN A 4 -7.84 42.63 1.64
C GLN A 4 -8.56 41.34 2.02
N GLU A 5 -9.88 41.30 1.94
CA GLU A 5 -10.64 40.05 1.96
C GLU A 5 -10.08 39.17 0.84
N SER A 6 -9.35 38.14 1.25
CA SER A 6 -8.87 37.15 0.30
C SER A 6 -10.09 36.44 -0.28
N GLN A 7 -10.21 36.52 -1.60
CA GLN A 7 -11.33 35.91 -2.33
C GLN A 7 -11.33 34.40 -2.11
N GLU A 8 -12.49 33.82 -1.81
CA GLU A 8 -12.66 32.36 -1.70
C GLU A 8 -12.28 31.68 -3.02
N ILE A 9 -11.42 30.67 -2.94
CA ILE A 9 -10.97 29.89 -4.11
C ILE A 9 -11.41 28.44 -3.90
N VAL A 10 -12.07 27.87 -4.91
CA VAL A 10 -12.53 26.47 -4.90
C VAL A 10 -11.74 25.68 -5.94
N LEU A 11 -11.05 24.63 -5.50
CA LEU A 11 -10.34 23.69 -6.36
C LEU A 11 -11.05 22.34 -6.32
N LYS A 12 -10.93 21.58 -7.41
CA LYS A 12 -11.50 20.24 -7.56
C LYS A 12 -10.39 19.24 -7.86
N GLY A 13 -10.29 18.22 -7.01
CA GLY A 13 -9.40 17.08 -7.18
C GLY A 13 -10.17 15.75 -7.03
N LEU A 14 -9.43 14.71 -6.69
CA LEU A 14 -9.96 13.38 -6.41
C LEU A 14 -10.15 13.22 -4.90
N GLY A 15 -11.38 13.01 -4.43
CA GLY A 15 -11.66 12.58 -3.07
C GLY A 15 -11.22 11.12 -2.89
N VAL A 16 -10.25 10.86 -2.03
CA VAL A 16 -9.68 9.51 -1.86
C VAL A 16 -9.94 8.90 -0.49
N ALA A 17 -10.17 9.72 0.52
CA ALA A 17 -10.61 9.29 1.84
C ALA A 17 -11.75 10.21 2.29
N PRO A 18 -12.94 9.64 2.60
CA PRO A 18 -14.13 10.43 2.89
C PRO A 18 -14.02 11.16 4.23
N GLY A 19 -14.80 12.21 4.36
CA GLY A 19 -14.86 13.08 5.52
C GLY A 19 -14.58 14.53 5.16
N ILE A 20 -14.80 15.42 6.13
CA ILE A 20 -14.58 16.85 5.98
C ILE A 20 -13.66 17.33 7.09
N CYS A 21 -12.61 18.04 6.75
CA CYS A 21 -11.77 18.69 7.74
C CYS A 21 -11.59 20.18 7.44
N ILE A 22 -11.57 20.98 8.49
CA ILE A 22 -11.45 22.43 8.48
C ILE A 22 -10.24 22.81 9.35
N GLY A 23 -9.34 23.63 8.84
CA GLY A 23 -8.16 24.01 9.59
C GLY A 23 -7.13 24.81 8.83
N LYS A 24 -5.98 25.03 9.46
CA LYS A 24 -4.86 25.74 8.88
C LYS A 24 -4.02 24.81 8.03
N ALA A 25 -3.61 25.32 6.87
CA ALA A 25 -2.69 24.65 5.97
C ALA A 25 -1.26 24.67 6.51
N TYR A 26 -0.56 23.56 6.32
CA TYR A 26 0.88 23.44 6.50
C TYR A 26 1.51 22.91 5.20
N LEU A 27 2.28 23.75 4.55
CA LEU A 27 2.96 23.41 3.31
C LEU A 27 4.17 22.54 3.62
N VAL A 28 4.16 21.32 3.10
CA VAL A 28 5.35 20.47 3.05
C VAL A 28 6.17 20.90 1.85
N ASP A 29 7.02 21.93 2.08
CA ASP A 29 7.81 22.52 1.00
C ASP A 29 8.93 21.55 0.61
N LYS A 30 8.82 21.03 -0.60
CA LYS A 30 9.93 20.40 -1.30
C LYS A 30 10.51 21.46 -2.23
N GLU A 31 11.42 22.31 -1.74
CA GLU A 31 12.33 22.99 -2.63
C GLU A 31 13.12 21.90 -3.39
N GLY A 32 12.48 21.36 -4.40
CA GLY A 32 13.13 20.46 -5.33
C GLY A 32 14.24 21.24 -6.01
N VAL A 33 15.46 20.73 -5.99
CA VAL A 33 16.58 21.26 -6.78
C VAL A 33 16.25 21.00 -8.26
N ASN A 34 15.35 21.85 -8.80
CA ASN A 34 14.86 21.71 -10.17
C ASN A 34 15.91 22.08 -11.22
N VAL A 35 16.94 22.85 -10.82
CA VAL A 35 18.04 23.26 -11.71
C VAL A 35 19.37 22.80 -11.15
N VAL A 36 19.82 21.65 -11.64
CA VAL A 36 21.16 21.14 -11.33
C VAL A 36 22.12 21.66 -12.37
N LYS A 37 23.05 22.53 -11.95
CA LYS A 37 24.13 22.98 -12.82
C LYS A 37 25.18 21.87 -12.98
N ARG A 38 25.64 21.67 -14.22
CA ARG A 38 26.77 20.79 -14.48
C ARG A 38 28.08 21.51 -14.17
N TYR A 39 28.93 20.87 -13.37
CA TYR A 39 30.30 21.31 -13.13
C TYR A 39 31.24 20.24 -13.64
N THR A 40 32.34 20.66 -14.28
CA THR A 40 33.41 19.74 -14.65
C THR A 40 34.34 19.53 -13.47
N ILE A 41 34.58 18.29 -13.10
CA ILE A 41 35.46 17.87 -11.99
C ILE A 41 36.81 17.48 -12.57
N ALA A 42 37.91 17.94 -11.97
CA ALA A 42 39.24 17.58 -12.37
C ALA A 42 39.48 16.07 -12.06
N GLU A 43 40.28 15.41 -12.87
CA GLU A 43 40.57 13.98 -12.74
C GLU A 43 41.10 13.62 -11.33
N ALA A 44 41.89 14.51 -10.74
CA ALA A 44 42.41 14.36 -9.38
C ALA A 44 41.35 14.36 -8.29
N ASP A 45 40.21 15.03 -8.53
CA ASP A 45 39.11 15.24 -7.58
C ASP A 45 37.93 14.26 -7.75
N LEU A 46 37.98 13.41 -8.79
CA LEU A 46 36.90 12.43 -9.06
C LEU A 46 36.64 11.50 -7.87
N GLY A 47 37.72 11.03 -7.22
CA GLY A 47 37.57 10.18 -6.03
C GLY A 47 36.91 10.86 -4.86
N GLN A 48 37.08 12.18 -4.70
CA GLN A 48 36.43 12.94 -3.68
C GLN A 48 34.93 13.09 -4.01
N GLU A 49 34.58 13.33 -5.27
CA GLU A 49 33.19 13.47 -5.72
C GLU A 49 32.41 12.15 -5.59
N GLU A 50 33.04 11.02 -5.93
CA GLU A 50 32.47 9.69 -5.69
C GLU A 50 32.19 9.46 -4.18
N ASN A 51 33.15 9.81 -3.32
CA ASN A 51 32.99 9.66 -1.88
C ASN A 51 31.87 10.56 -1.34
N ARG A 52 31.69 11.75 -1.90
CA ARG A 52 30.57 12.65 -1.59
C ARG A 52 29.23 12.00 -1.94
N PHE A 53 29.14 11.39 -3.13
CA PHE A 53 27.95 10.63 -3.54
C PHE A 53 27.68 9.43 -2.61
N LYS A 54 28.70 8.61 -2.34
CA LYS A 54 28.62 7.44 -1.44
C LYS A 54 28.16 7.85 -0.03
N SER A 55 28.67 8.98 0.47
CA SER A 55 28.26 9.53 1.77
C SER A 55 26.79 9.94 1.77
N ALA A 56 26.30 10.60 0.70
CA ALA A 56 24.91 10.99 0.56
C ALA A 56 23.97 9.78 0.51
N VAL A 57 24.34 8.72 -0.20
CA VAL A 57 23.61 7.44 -0.24
C VAL A 57 23.58 6.78 1.14
N SER A 58 24.70 6.78 1.86
CA SER A 58 24.77 6.22 3.22
C SER A 58 23.87 6.99 4.20
N LYS A 59 23.84 8.32 4.13
CA LYS A 59 22.92 9.15 4.92
C LYS A 59 21.48 8.84 4.59
N ALA A 60 21.14 8.78 3.28
CA ALA A 60 19.77 8.44 2.84
C ALA A 60 19.32 7.07 3.37
N ARG A 61 20.20 6.09 3.38
CA ARG A 61 19.94 4.75 3.95
C ARG A 61 19.69 4.82 5.46
N HIS A 62 20.52 5.56 6.19
CA HIS A 62 20.38 5.72 7.63
C HIS A 62 19.06 6.39 7.99
N GLU A 63 18.68 7.45 7.28
CA GLU A 63 17.39 8.12 7.44
C GLU A 63 16.21 7.16 7.25
N LEU A 64 16.20 6.37 6.16
CA LEU A 64 15.13 5.39 5.91
C LEU A 64 15.08 4.33 7.01
N SER A 65 16.22 3.83 7.47
CA SER A 65 16.28 2.84 8.55
C SER A 65 15.74 3.41 9.86
N THR A 66 16.04 4.66 10.17
CA THR A 66 15.51 5.37 11.35
C THR A 66 13.99 5.53 11.24
N ILE A 67 13.47 5.92 10.07
CA ILE A 67 12.02 6.06 9.83
C ILE A 67 11.32 4.72 10.07
N ILE A 68 11.84 3.61 9.55
CA ILE A 68 11.27 2.26 9.74
C ILE A 68 11.21 1.92 11.23
N GLN A 69 12.29 2.15 11.98
CA GLN A 69 12.35 1.84 13.41
C GLN A 69 11.37 2.66 14.24
N GLU A 70 11.17 3.91 13.87
CA GLU A 70 10.33 4.85 14.61
C GLU A 70 8.88 4.93 14.11
N THR A 71 8.52 4.19 13.05
CA THR A 71 7.15 4.18 12.52
C THR A 71 6.17 3.58 13.52
N SER A 72 5.01 4.24 13.69
CA SER A 72 3.96 3.80 14.59
C SER A 72 3.42 2.41 14.23
N PRO A 73 2.88 1.63 15.20
CA PRO A 73 2.35 0.30 14.94
C PRO A 73 1.29 0.25 13.82
N GLU A 74 0.44 1.29 13.72
CA GLU A 74 -0.63 1.40 12.73
C GLU A 74 -0.10 1.52 11.29
N LEU A 75 1.13 2.02 11.13
CA LEU A 75 1.76 2.25 9.83
C LEU A 75 2.86 1.24 9.50
N ARG A 76 3.20 0.32 10.40
CA ARG A 76 4.28 -0.66 10.19
C ARG A 76 4.08 -1.53 8.95
N GLN A 77 2.85 -1.89 8.63
CA GLN A 77 2.53 -2.67 7.42
C GLN A 77 2.96 -1.96 6.11
N HIS A 78 3.07 -0.63 6.15
CA HIS A 78 3.47 0.16 4.99
C HIS A 78 4.99 0.38 4.92
N THR A 79 5.78 -0.10 5.88
CA THR A 79 7.25 0.07 5.87
C THR A 79 7.95 -0.83 4.86
N ALA A 80 7.32 -1.89 4.35
CA ALA A 80 7.89 -2.77 3.33
C ALA A 80 8.35 -1.99 2.06
N ILE A 81 7.65 -0.91 1.70
CA ILE A 81 8.06 -0.04 0.60
C ILE A 81 9.36 0.70 0.93
N LEU A 82 9.59 1.08 2.18
CA LEU A 82 10.83 1.72 2.63
C LEU A 82 12.02 0.75 2.60
N GLU A 83 11.79 -0.52 2.90
CA GLU A 83 12.80 -1.57 2.73
C GLU A 83 13.18 -1.73 1.25
N THR A 84 12.20 -1.67 0.35
CA THR A 84 12.43 -1.64 -1.09
C THR A 84 13.23 -0.40 -1.50
N HIS A 85 12.94 0.77 -0.93
CA HIS A 85 13.72 1.99 -1.16
C HIS A 85 15.18 1.83 -0.68
N ILE A 86 15.42 1.17 0.45
CA ILE A 86 16.78 0.86 0.93
C ILE A 86 17.53 -0.04 -0.08
N GLN A 87 16.84 -1.02 -0.67
CA GLN A 87 17.45 -1.86 -1.72
C GLN A 87 17.75 -1.06 -2.99
N LEU A 88 16.85 -0.16 -3.40
CA LEU A 88 17.04 0.71 -4.57
C LEU A 88 18.24 1.65 -4.43
N LEU A 89 18.56 2.11 -3.21
CA LEU A 89 19.76 2.91 -2.95
C LEU A 89 21.07 2.21 -3.32
N GLN A 90 21.10 0.88 -3.40
CA GLN A 90 22.25 0.06 -3.75
C GLN A 90 22.11 -0.63 -5.11
N ASP A 91 21.01 -0.39 -5.83
CA ASP A 91 20.75 -0.99 -7.13
C ASP A 91 21.76 -0.50 -8.16
N LYS A 92 22.30 -1.44 -8.95
CA LYS A 92 23.30 -1.14 -9.99
C LYS A 92 22.81 -0.15 -11.05
N MET A 93 21.49 -0.14 -11.33
CA MET A 93 20.90 0.78 -12.32
C MET A 93 20.86 2.22 -11.83
N LEU A 94 20.72 2.47 -10.54
CA LEU A 94 20.75 3.83 -9.98
C LEU A 94 22.15 4.15 -9.47
N TYR A 95 22.63 3.40 -8.48
CA TYR A 95 23.90 3.65 -7.79
C TYR A 95 25.11 3.47 -8.71
N GLY A 96 25.21 2.31 -9.39
CA GLY A 96 26.33 1.97 -10.27
C GLY A 96 26.42 2.92 -11.46
N ARG A 97 25.29 3.13 -12.18
CA ARG A 97 25.26 4.05 -13.33
C ARG A 97 25.57 5.50 -12.94
N THR A 98 25.20 5.95 -11.74
CA THR A 98 25.56 7.31 -11.29
C THR A 98 27.06 7.44 -11.09
N LEU A 99 27.73 6.46 -10.47
CA LEU A 99 29.18 6.44 -10.33
C LEU A 99 29.88 6.39 -11.70
N ASP A 100 29.44 5.51 -12.59
CA ASP A 100 29.97 5.42 -13.95
C ASP A 100 29.81 6.75 -14.71
N THR A 101 28.70 7.45 -14.49
CA THR A 101 28.44 8.75 -15.11
C THR A 101 29.38 9.82 -14.58
N ILE A 102 29.64 9.87 -13.27
CA ILE A 102 30.64 10.77 -12.66
C ILE A 102 32.00 10.55 -13.30
N GLN A 103 32.45 9.30 -13.36
CA GLN A 103 33.75 8.92 -13.91
C GLN A 103 33.88 9.23 -15.41
N ARG A 104 32.85 8.82 -16.18
CA ARG A 104 32.90 8.93 -17.65
C ARG A 104 32.79 10.37 -18.13
N PHE A 105 31.97 11.19 -17.47
CA PHE A 105 31.72 12.57 -17.93
C PHE A 105 32.42 13.64 -17.09
N HIS A 106 33.20 13.25 -16.09
CA HIS A 106 33.91 14.14 -15.18
C HIS A 106 33.04 15.26 -14.67
N CYS A 107 31.87 14.88 -14.11
CA CYS A 107 30.80 15.82 -13.68
C CYS A 107 30.45 15.62 -12.20
N ASN A 108 29.81 16.64 -11.64
CA ASN A 108 29.34 16.61 -10.26
C ASN A 108 28.24 15.56 -10.03
N ALA A 109 28.17 15.03 -8.82
CA ALA A 109 27.27 13.95 -8.43
C ALA A 109 25.79 14.28 -8.63
N GLU A 110 25.38 15.54 -8.39
CA GLU A 110 24.00 15.98 -8.60
C GLU A 110 23.59 15.87 -10.07
N TRP A 111 24.45 16.32 -10.98
CA TRP A 111 24.15 16.24 -12.40
C TRP A 111 24.13 14.81 -12.91
N ALA A 112 25.09 13.99 -12.44
CA ALA A 112 25.16 12.58 -12.78
C ALA A 112 23.90 11.82 -12.30
N LEU A 113 23.50 12.03 -11.04
CA LEU A 113 22.30 11.43 -10.47
C LEU A 113 21.05 11.84 -11.25
N LYS A 114 20.87 13.15 -11.51
CA LYS A 114 19.73 13.66 -12.27
C LYS A 114 19.64 13.03 -13.66
N THR A 115 20.77 12.97 -14.38
CA THR A 115 20.83 12.39 -15.74
C THR A 115 20.40 10.93 -15.73
N VAL A 116 20.92 10.12 -14.81
CA VAL A 116 20.57 8.71 -14.69
C VAL A 116 19.08 8.54 -14.32
N VAL A 117 18.55 9.35 -13.41
CA VAL A 117 17.15 9.29 -13.01
C VAL A 117 16.21 9.67 -14.15
N ASP A 118 16.54 10.72 -14.93
CA ASP A 118 15.75 11.15 -16.08
C ASP A 118 15.72 10.02 -17.16
N GLU A 119 16.84 9.36 -17.41
CA GLU A 119 16.90 8.20 -18.31
C GLU A 119 16.07 7.01 -17.81
N LEU A 120 16.19 6.67 -16.53
CA LEU A 120 15.43 5.59 -15.92
C LEU A 120 13.93 5.90 -15.94
N ARG A 121 13.55 7.13 -15.61
CA ARG A 121 12.16 7.59 -15.68
C ARG A 121 11.58 7.46 -17.08
N ALA A 122 12.30 7.90 -18.10
CA ALA A 122 11.88 7.76 -19.50
C ALA A 122 11.71 6.28 -19.89
N MET A 123 12.63 5.41 -19.45
CA MET A 123 12.57 3.98 -19.69
C MET A 123 11.30 3.36 -19.07
N PHE A 124 11.00 3.68 -17.80
CA PHE A 124 9.84 3.12 -17.09
C PHE A 124 8.50 3.71 -17.55
N GLN A 125 8.46 4.97 -18.02
CA GLN A 125 7.26 5.58 -18.56
C GLN A 125 6.80 4.94 -19.88
N ASN A 126 7.72 4.39 -20.66
CA ASN A 126 7.42 3.71 -21.92
C ASN A 126 6.92 2.26 -21.73
N LEU A 127 6.92 1.74 -20.50
CA LEU A 127 6.40 0.43 -20.20
C LEU A 127 4.89 0.48 -19.96
N THR A 128 4.16 -0.45 -20.56
CA THR A 128 2.69 -0.50 -20.53
C THR A 128 2.15 -0.99 -19.18
N GLU A 129 2.93 -1.74 -18.40
CA GLU A 129 2.49 -2.32 -17.14
C GLU A 129 2.49 -1.32 -15.97
N PRO A 130 1.41 -1.24 -15.18
CA PRO A 130 1.29 -0.34 -14.03
C PRO A 130 2.38 -0.54 -12.96
N TYR A 131 2.84 -1.77 -12.75
CA TYR A 131 3.88 -2.12 -11.79
C TYR A 131 5.21 -1.41 -12.09
N PHE A 132 5.65 -1.39 -13.35
CA PHE A 132 6.90 -0.71 -13.72
C PHE A 132 6.79 0.81 -13.63
N ARG A 133 5.60 1.37 -13.88
CA ARG A 133 5.36 2.81 -13.68
C ARG A 133 5.49 3.22 -12.21
N GLN A 134 5.00 2.38 -11.31
CA GLN A 134 5.14 2.61 -9.86
C GLN A 134 6.61 2.56 -9.42
N ARG A 135 7.39 1.60 -9.94
CA ARG A 135 8.82 1.50 -9.67
C ARG A 135 9.60 2.73 -10.16
N GLY A 136 9.16 3.36 -11.26
CA GLY A 136 9.68 4.65 -11.71
C GLY A 136 9.46 5.78 -10.70
N ALA A 137 8.32 5.81 -10.03
CA ALA A 137 8.05 6.78 -8.95
C ALA A 137 8.94 6.54 -7.73
N ASP A 138 9.16 5.28 -7.35
CA ASP A 138 10.03 4.93 -6.22
C ASP A 138 11.48 5.38 -6.46
N ILE A 139 11.99 5.24 -7.69
CA ILE A 139 13.32 5.72 -8.08
C ILE A 139 13.42 7.24 -7.91
N VAL A 140 12.37 7.98 -8.28
CA VAL A 140 12.33 9.44 -8.08
C VAL A 140 12.40 9.78 -6.60
N HIS A 141 11.58 9.14 -5.76
CA HIS A 141 11.59 9.38 -4.30
C HIS A 141 12.96 9.07 -3.65
N VAL A 142 13.59 7.97 -4.06
CA VAL A 142 14.93 7.59 -3.57
C VAL A 142 15.98 8.58 -4.04
N SER A 143 15.93 9.02 -5.30
CA SER A 143 16.87 9.99 -5.88
C SER A 143 16.73 11.39 -5.25
N ASP A 144 15.51 11.85 -4.98
CA ASP A 144 15.26 13.12 -4.32
C ASP A 144 15.87 13.16 -2.92
N ARG A 145 15.86 12.01 -2.22
CA ARG A 145 16.51 11.88 -0.92
C ARG A 145 18.04 11.96 -1.02
N ILE A 146 18.63 11.26 -1.99
CA ILE A 146 20.08 11.35 -2.26
C ILE A 146 20.45 12.80 -2.62
N MET A 147 19.66 13.42 -3.50
CA MET A 147 19.87 14.79 -3.97
C MET A 147 19.88 15.79 -2.81
N ARG A 148 18.90 15.71 -1.90
CA ARG A 148 18.85 16.53 -0.68
C ARG A 148 20.11 16.38 0.18
N ASN A 149 20.58 15.14 0.35
CA ASN A 149 21.81 14.88 1.09
C ASN A 149 23.08 15.37 0.38
N LEU A 150 23.09 15.45 -0.95
CA LEU A 150 24.18 16.04 -1.73
C LEU A 150 24.22 17.57 -1.59
N VAL A 151 23.07 18.23 -1.63
CA VAL A 151 22.96 19.70 -1.62
C VAL A 151 23.00 20.26 -0.20
N GLY A 152 22.80 19.43 0.83
CA GLY A 152 22.79 19.84 2.25
C GLY A 152 21.45 20.43 2.68
N GLY A 153 20.34 20.10 1.98
CA GLY A 153 19.00 20.52 2.37
C GLY A 153 18.49 19.79 3.62
N GLU A 154 17.81 20.50 4.51
CA GLU A 154 17.14 19.89 5.65
C GLU A 154 15.94 19.06 5.18
N SER A 155 15.76 17.87 5.77
CA SER A 155 14.56 17.06 5.54
C SER A 155 13.37 17.70 6.27
N VAL A 156 12.25 17.91 5.57
CA VAL A 156 11.00 18.28 6.24
C VAL A 156 10.60 17.16 7.18
N ASN A 157 10.65 17.41 8.48
CA ASN A 157 10.27 16.46 9.50
C ASN A 157 8.81 16.69 9.88
N ILE A 158 7.89 15.91 9.29
CA ILE A 158 6.46 15.98 9.60
C ILE A 158 6.19 15.74 11.10
N ARG A 159 7.08 15.01 11.78
CA ARG A 159 6.98 14.80 13.23
C ARG A 159 7.22 16.04 14.08
N SER A 160 7.91 17.05 13.55
CA SER A 160 8.16 18.31 14.27
C SER A 160 6.95 19.24 14.28
N ILE A 161 5.87 18.89 13.58
CA ILE A 161 4.63 19.67 13.57
C ILE A 161 3.99 19.57 14.97
N ASP A 162 3.88 20.67 15.67
CA ASP A 162 3.34 20.77 17.03
C ASP A 162 1.86 21.16 17.10
N LYS A 163 1.25 21.49 15.96
CA LYS A 163 -0.14 21.96 15.84
C LYS A 163 -0.99 20.99 15.01
N ARG A 164 -2.30 21.05 15.23
CA ARG A 164 -3.26 20.32 14.37
C ARG A 164 -3.47 21.08 13.05
N VAL A 165 -2.96 20.51 11.97
CA VAL A 165 -2.93 21.14 10.64
C VAL A 165 -3.47 20.23 9.54
N ILE A 166 -3.70 20.82 8.37
CA ILE A 166 -3.97 20.11 7.12
C ILE A 166 -2.68 20.16 6.29
N LEU A 167 -2.12 19.02 5.95
CA LEU A 167 -0.90 18.94 5.14
C LEU A 167 -1.21 19.29 3.68
N VAL A 168 -0.37 20.13 3.11
CA VAL A 168 -0.41 20.51 1.69
C VAL A 168 0.94 20.18 1.07
N ALA A 169 0.97 19.34 0.06
CA ALA A 169 2.20 18.89 -0.57
C ALA A 169 2.04 18.75 -2.09
N LYS A 170 3.14 18.79 -2.81
CA LYS A 170 3.13 18.45 -4.24
C LYS A 170 2.84 16.95 -4.41
N ASP A 171 3.45 16.12 -3.60
CA ASP A 171 3.21 14.69 -3.43
C ASP A 171 3.82 14.25 -2.09
N LEU A 172 3.28 13.21 -1.47
CA LEU A 172 3.81 12.64 -0.24
C LEU A 172 4.50 11.31 -0.52
N SER A 173 5.79 11.25 -0.23
CA SER A 173 6.56 10.00 -0.34
C SER A 173 6.14 9.01 0.76
N PRO A 174 6.40 7.69 0.56
CA PRO A 174 6.17 6.69 1.59
C PRO A 174 6.86 7.00 2.93
N ALA A 175 8.05 7.59 2.88
CA ALA A 175 8.78 7.99 4.07
C ALA A 175 8.14 9.18 4.82
N GLU A 176 7.50 10.08 4.11
CA GLU A 176 6.76 11.22 4.70
C GLU A 176 5.43 10.74 5.29
N THR A 177 4.69 9.91 4.55
CA THR A 177 3.42 9.34 5.05
C THR A 177 3.60 8.45 6.27
N SER A 178 4.71 7.71 6.38
CA SER A 178 5.04 6.90 7.56
C SER A 178 5.34 7.73 8.82
N GLN A 179 5.56 9.04 8.69
CA GLN A 179 5.80 9.97 9.81
C GLN A 179 4.54 10.72 10.26
N ILE A 180 3.40 10.50 9.63
CA ILE A 180 2.14 11.15 9.96
C ILE A 180 1.71 10.76 11.38
N GLN A 181 1.43 11.76 12.21
CA GLN A 181 0.84 11.60 13.54
C GLN A 181 -0.65 11.96 13.47
N LEU A 182 -1.53 10.97 13.65
CA LEU A 182 -2.99 11.12 13.57
C LEU A 182 -3.57 12.23 14.45
N GLU A 183 -2.92 12.45 15.60
CA GLU A 183 -3.36 13.48 16.54
C GLU A 183 -3.14 14.91 16.03
N ARG A 184 -2.21 15.08 15.09
CA ARG A 184 -1.74 16.39 14.59
C ARG A 184 -2.18 16.70 13.18
N ILE A 185 -2.48 15.68 12.38
CA ILE A 185 -2.89 15.84 10.99
C ILE A 185 -4.38 15.64 10.86
N LYS A 186 -5.11 16.72 10.50
CA LYS A 186 -6.57 16.69 10.30
C LYS A 186 -6.96 16.16 8.93
N GLY A 187 -6.12 16.38 7.94
CA GLY A 187 -6.35 16.02 6.55
C GLY A 187 -5.13 16.30 5.70
N PHE A 188 -5.15 15.89 4.44
CA PHE A 188 -4.10 16.28 3.52
C PHE A 188 -4.59 16.43 2.07
N VAL A 189 -3.88 17.26 1.35
CA VAL A 189 -4.12 17.55 -0.05
C VAL A 189 -2.81 17.50 -0.82
N THR A 190 -2.87 16.99 -2.06
CA THR A 190 -1.68 16.96 -2.93
C THR A 190 -2.01 17.40 -4.34
N ASP A 191 -1.00 18.00 -5.01
CA ASP A 191 -1.10 18.34 -6.43
C ASP A 191 -1.06 17.11 -7.32
N GLY A 192 -0.26 16.11 -6.95
CA GLY A 192 -0.14 14.83 -7.62
C GLY A 192 -0.93 13.73 -6.94
N GLY A 193 -0.75 12.51 -7.44
CA GLY A 193 -1.35 11.30 -6.87
C GLY A 193 -2.74 10.96 -7.42
N GLY A 194 -3.26 9.83 -6.98
CA GLY A 194 -4.56 9.30 -7.40
C GLY A 194 -5.07 8.22 -6.43
N ILE A 195 -6.23 7.65 -6.72
CA ILE A 195 -6.91 6.67 -5.85
C ILE A 195 -6.00 5.49 -5.50
N ALA A 196 -5.20 5.01 -6.44
CA ALA A 196 -4.28 3.88 -6.25
C ALA A 196 -2.86 4.31 -5.84
N SER A 197 -2.60 5.60 -5.61
CA SER A 197 -1.29 6.07 -5.13
C SER A 197 -1.05 5.64 -3.69
N HIS A 198 0.23 5.56 -3.29
CA HIS A 198 0.60 5.27 -1.91
C HIS A 198 -0.07 6.24 -0.93
N THR A 199 -0.05 7.53 -1.23
CA THR A 199 -0.73 8.59 -0.46
C THR A 199 -2.22 8.32 -0.32
N GLY A 200 -2.90 7.90 -1.40
CA GLY A 200 -4.32 7.56 -1.38
C GLY A 200 -4.64 6.32 -0.55
N ILE A 201 -3.77 5.32 -0.57
CA ILE A 201 -3.91 4.11 0.26
C ILE A 201 -3.77 4.48 1.74
N ILE A 202 -2.73 5.22 2.10
CA ILE A 202 -2.49 5.67 3.48
C ILE A 202 -3.63 6.54 4.01
N ALA A 203 -4.18 7.46 3.18
CA ALA A 203 -5.32 8.28 3.55
C ALA A 203 -6.52 7.44 4.01
N ARG A 204 -6.84 6.41 3.24
CA ARG A 204 -7.95 5.48 3.56
C ARG A 204 -7.65 4.64 4.79
N THR A 205 -6.42 4.14 4.92
CA THR A 205 -6.00 3.33 6.08
C THR A 205 -6.08 4.13 7.38
N LEU A 206 -5.69 5.40 7.35
CA LEU A 206 -5.72 6.28 8.51
C LEU A 206 -7.08 6.98 8.71
N GLU A 207 -8.03 6.79 7.80
CA GLU A 207 -9.35 7.46 7.79
C GLU A 207 -9.24 8.99 7.89
N ILE A 208 -8.20 9.58 7.28
CA ILE A 208 -7.97 11.02 7.26
C ILE A 208 -8.54 11.61 5.96
N PRO A 209 -9.44 12.63 6.02
CA PRO A 209 -9.97 13.28 4.84
C PRO A 209 -8.87 13.74 3.89
N ALA A 210 -8.94 13.35 2.61
CA ALA A 210 -7.89 13.65 1.65
C ALA A 210 -8.42 13.93 0.24
N VAL A 211 -7.82 14.93 -0.40
CA VAL A 211 -8.06 15.30 -1.81
C VAL A 211 -6.73 15.32 -2.54
N LEU A 212 -6.61 14.52 -3.60
CA LEU A 212 -5.40 14.39 -4.41
C LEU A 212 -5.64 14.88 -5.84
N GLY A 213 -4.55 15.12 -6.58
CA GLY A 213 -4.63 15.50 -7.99
C GLY A 213 -5.13 16.93 -8.23
N LEU A 214 -4.80 17.86 -7.35
CA LEU A 214 -5.22 19.26 -7.45
C LEU A 214 -4.39 20.08 -8.44
N ASN A 215 -3.25 19.58 -8.89
CA ASN A 215 -2.30 20.12 -9.85
C ASN A 215 -1.54 21.38 -9.41
N ASN A 216 -2.16 22.34 -8.73
CA ASN A 216 -1.57 23.64 -8.41
C ASN A 216 -1.90 24.19 -7.01
N ALA A 217 -2.42 23.36 -6.11
CA ALA A 217 -2.78 23.76 -4.76
C ALA A 217 -1.56 24.32 -3.99
N THR A 218 -0.39 23.70 -4.15
CA THR A 218 0.87 24.16 -3.51
C THR A 218 1.36 25.53 -4.00
N GLN A 219 0.90 26.00 -5.16
CA GLN A 219 1.25 27.31 -5.70
C GLN A 219 0.33 28.42 -5.17
N ILE A 220 -0.88 28.04 -4.75
CA ILE A 220 -1.94 28.97 -4.33
C ILE A 220 -1.95 29.11 -2.81
N ILE A 221 -1.84 27.97 -2.09
CA ILE A 221 -1.93 27.92 -0.64
C ILE A 221 -0.62 28.36 0.01
N ARG A 222 -0.73 29.10 1.10
CA ARG A 222 0.38 29.47 1.98
C ARG A 222 0.24 28.83 3.34
N ASN A 223 1.35 28.77 4.08
CA ASN A 223 1.31 28.34 5.48
C ASN A 223 0.33 29.20 6.29
N ASP A 224 -0.42 28.55 7.18
CA ASP A 224 -1.47 29.14 8.01
C ASP A 224 -2.73 29.63 7.29
N ASP A 225 -2.86 29.48 5.96
CA ASP A 225 -4.12 29.70 5.27
C ASP A 225 -5.21 28.80 5.83
N PHE A 226 -6.42 29.37 5.98
CA PHE A 226 -7.57 28.62 6.46
C PHE A 226 -8.25 27.91 5.28
N ILE A 227 -8.36 26.58 5.35
CA ILE A 227 -8.85 25.75 4.27
C ILE A 227 -9.89 24.73 4.73
N VAL A 228 -10.78 24.35 3.82
CA VAL A 228 -11.74 23.25 3.96
C VAL A 228 -11.38 22.16 2.97
N VAL A 229 -11.26 20.91 3.44
CA VAL A 229 -11.01 19.74 2.61
C VAL A 229 -12.20 18.80 2.72
N ASP A 230 -12.89 18.56 1.62
CA ASP A 230 -13.98 17.60 1.50
C ASP A 230 -13.49 16.37 0.74
N GLY A 231 -13.00 15.40 1.47
CA GLY A 231 -12.49 14.13 0.93
C GLY A 231 -13.58 13.23 0.35
N SER A 232 -14.86 13.49 0.66
CA SER A 232 -16.00 12.76 0.10
C SER A 232 -16.33 13.21 -1.32
N THR A 233 -16.27 14.52 -1.56
CA THR A 233 -16.61 15.12 -2.86
C THR A 233 -15.40 15.52 -3.68
N GLY A 234 -14.20 15.62 -3.07
CA GLY A 234 -12.96 16.04 -3.71
C GLY A 234 -12.82 17.56 -3.87
N PHE A 235 -13.53 18.35 -3.09
CA PHE A 235 -13.36 19.81 -3.08
C PHE A 235 -12.36 20.27 -2.04
N LEU A 236 -11.56 21.26 -2.43
CA LEU A 236 -10.70 22.05 -1.57
C LEU A 236 -11.12 23.51 -1.67
N ILE A 237 -11.40 24.14 -0.54
CA ILE A 237 -11.79 25.56 -0.48
C ILE A 237 -10.73 26.30 0.32
N ILE A 238 -10.19 27.36 -0.27
CA ILE A 238 -9.15 28.21 0.29
C ILE A 238 -9.77 29.54 0.63
N HIS A 239 -9.51 30.08 1.82
CA HIS A 239 -10.12 31.28 2.36
C HIS A 239 -11.65 31.25 2.32
N PRO A 240 -12.28 30.21 2.93
CA PRO A 240 -13.73 30.06 2.91
C PRO A 240 -14.43 31.26 3.56
N THR A 241 -15.56 31.66 2.98
CA THR A 241 -16.44 32.67 3.58
C THR A 241 -17.09 32.13 4.86
N GLU A 242 -17.62 32.99 5.71
CA GLU A 242 -18.37 32.57 6.91
C GLU A 242 -19.55 31.64 6.55
N GLN A 243 -20.23 31.94 5.45
CA GLN A 243 -21.33 31.10 4.98
C GLN A 243 -20.85 29.70 4.56
N THR A 244 -19.75 29.63 3.82
CA THR A 244 -19.13 28.37 3.41
C THR A 244 -18.64 27.57 4.60
N LEU A 245 -18.06 28.23 5.61
CA LEU A 245 -17.65 27.58 6.85
C LEU A 245 -18.83 26.95 7.58
N MET A 246 -19.92 27.70 7.77
CA MET A 246 -21.12 27.18 8.43
C MET A 246 -21.68 25.95 7.69
N GLU A 247 -21.78 26.03 6.36
CA GLU A 247 -22.26 24.91 5.55
C GLU A 247 -21.39 23.66 5.72
N TYR A 248 -20.07 23.81 5.66
CA TYR A 248 -19.15 22.67 5.77
C TYR A 248 -19.01 22.15 7.20
N GLU A 249 -19.18 22.99 8.23
CA GLU A 249 -19.28 22.54 9.61
C GLU A 249 -20.55 21.70 9.83
N GLU A 250 -21.70 22.12 9.33
CA GLU A 250 -22.94 21.34 9.40
C GLU A 250 -22.80 20.00 8.65
N ARG A 251 -22.18 20.00 7.48
CA ARG A 251 -21.91 18.78 6.70
C ARG A 251 -20.97 17.86 7.43
N SER A 252 -19.91 18.39 8.07
CA SER A 252 -18.97 17.62 8.87
C SER A 252 -19.65 16.96 10.07
N ILE A 253 -20.48 17.72 10.81
CA ILE A 253 -21.24 17.18 11.94
C ILE A 253 -22.22 16.10 11.48
N ARG A 254 -22.91 16.30 10.35
CA ARG A 254 -23.81 15.29 9.79
C ARG A 254 -23.05 14.02 9.42
N TYR A 255 -21.92 14.14 8.74
CA TYR A 255 -21.06 13.02 8.37
C TYR A 255 -20.61 12.22 9.60
N GLU A 256 -20.13 12.89 10.65
CA GLU A 256 -19.69 12.22 11.88
C GLU A 256 -20.85 11.53 12.61
N ARG A 257 -22.06 12.13 12.61
CA ARG A 257 -23.26 11.50 13.18
C ARG A 257 -23.67 10.25 12.40
N GLU A 258 -23.66 10.31 11.07
CA GLU A 258 -23.96 9.18 10.20
C GLU A 258 -22.93 8.06 10.40
N LYS A 259 -21.64 8.41 10.45
CA LYS A 259 -20.55 7.46 10.73
C LYS A 259 -20.75 6.78 12.09
N ALA A 260 -21.06 7.53 13.13
CA ALA A 260 -21.31 7.00 14.47
C ALA A 260 -22.56 6.10 14.51
N LEU A 261 -23.63 6.47 13.78
CA LEU A 261 -24.85 5.66 13.66
C LEU A 261 -24.54 4.33 12.96
N ILE A 262 -23.85 4.36 11.83
CA ILE A 262 -23.43 3.17 11.09
C ILE A 262 -22.57 2.27 11.98
N ALA A 263 -21.59 2.83 12.70
CA ALA A 263 -20.73 2.07 13.61
C ALA A 263 -21.51 1.41 14.77
N ARG A 264 -22.61 2.01 15.20
CA ARG A 264 -23.52 1.43 16.19
C ARG A 264 -24.38 0.33 15.56
N GLU A 265 -24.97 0.58 14.40
CA GLU A 265 -25.83 -0.36 13.69
C GLU A 265 -25.05 -1.57 13.15
N SER A 266 -23.81 -1.40 12.75
CA SER A 266 -22.95 -2.49 12.25
C SER A 266 -22.75 -3.63 13.25
N ARG A 267 -22.96 -3.37 14.55
CA ARG A 267 -22.90 -4.40 15.61
C ARG A 267 -24.22 -5.13 15.84
N MET A 268 -25.29 -4.69 15.21
CA MET A 268 -26.60 -5.35 15.34
C MET A 268 -26.65 -6.55 14.37
N PRO A 269 -27.35 -7.65 14.75
CA PRO A 269 -27.54 -8.77 13.85
C PRO A 269 -28.29 -8.33 12.58
N ALA A 270 -27.71 -8.63 11.42
CA ALA A 270 -28.36 -8.37 10.14
C ALA A 270 -29.56 -9.32 9.98
N LYS A 271 -30.75 -8.76 9.79
CA LYS A 271 -31.99 -9.52 9.60
C LYS A 271 -32.80 -8.92 8.45
N THR A 272 -33.44 -9.78 7.69
CA THR A 272 -34.44 -9.36 6.70
C THR A 272 -35.70 -8.86 7.39
N VAL A 273 -36.59 -8.21 6.65
CA VAL A 273 -37.90 -7.69 7.18
C VAL A 273 -38.76 -8.82 7.73
N ASP A 274 -38.70 -10.03 7.17
CA ASP A 274 -39.38 -11.25 7.61
C ASP A 274 -38.63 -12.00 8.73
N GLY A 275 -37.55 -11.44 9.27
CA GLY A 275 -36.85 -11.94 10.45
C GLY A 275 -35.75 -12.98 10.20
N VAL A 276 -35.41 -13.29 8.94
CA VAL A 276 -34.32 -14.21 8.62
C VAL A 276 -32.97 -13.56 8.93
N SER A 277 -32.15 -14.23 9.73
CA SER A 277 -30.79 -13.77 10.05
C SER A 277 -29.82 -13.99 8.90
N ILE A 278 -29.07 -12.95 8.53
CA ILE A 278 -28.04 -12.99 7.49
C ILE A 278 -26.67 -12.79 8.14
N GLN A 279 -25.70 -13.59 7.74
CA GLN A 279 -24.32 -13.42 8.17
C GLN A 279 -23.60 -12.43 7.25
N VAL A 280 -23.05 -11.37 7.84
CA VAL A 280 -22.20 -10.40 7.14
C VAL A 280 -20.74 -10.77 7.38
N MET A 281 -20.06 -11.19 6.31
CA MET A 281 -18.71 -11.73 6.37
C MET A 281 -17.72 -10.78 5.71
N GLY A 282 -16.50 -10.67 6.29
CA GLY A 282 -15.42 -9.87 5.72
C GLY A 282 -14.80 -10.51 4.49
N ASN A 283 -14.31 -9.67 3.57
CA ASN A 283 -13.44 -10.06 2.48
C ASN A 283 -12.11 -9.37 2.70
N ILE A 284 -11.04 -10.12 2.94
CA ILE A 284 -9.72 -9.61 3.30
C ILE A 284 -8.64 -10.11 2.33
N GLU A 285 -7.60 -9.34 2.20
CA GLU A 285 -6.40 -9.62 1.40
C GLU A 285 -5.16 -9.71 2.30
N LEU A 286 -5.12 -8.89 3.36
CA LEU A 286 -4.03 -8.82 4.33
C LEU A 286 -4.50 -9.31 5.71
N PRO A 287 -3.65 -9.99 6.49
CA PRO A 287 -3.99 -10.43 7.84
C PRO A 287 -4.47 -9.31 8.77
N GLU A 288 -3.90 -8.12 8.63
CA GLU A 288 -4.17 -6.96 9.48
C GLU A 288 -5.62 -6.44 9.33
N GLU A 289 -6.25 -6.67 8.18
CA GLU A 289 -7.64 -6.25 7.92
C GLU A 289 -8.67 -6.99 8.78
N VAL A 290 -8.28 -8.11 9.38
CA VAL A 290 -9.14 -8.89 10.28
C VAL A 290 -9.66 -8.06 11.46
N VAL A 291 -8.84 -7.14 11.96
CA VAL A 291 -9.20 -6.26 13.07
C VAL A 291 -10.36 -5.35 12.67
N ALA A 292 -10.32 -4.79 11.46
CA ALA A 292 -11.40 -3.94 10.93
C ALA A 292 -12.71 -4.74 10.77
N VAL A 293 -12.65 -5.96 10.26
CA VAL A 293 -13.83 -6.84 10.15
C VAL A 293 -14.45 -7.09 11.52
N ARG A 294 -13.64 -7.41 12.54
CA ARG A 294 -14.10 -7.65 13.90
C ARG A 294 -14.72 -6.41 14.54
N THR A 295 -14.07 -5.25 14.38
CA THR A 295 -14.50 -3.97 14.95
C THR A 295 -15.82 -3.50 14.34
N ASN A 296 -16.02 -3.71 13.04
CA ASN A 296 -17.25 -3.36 12.33
C ASN A 296 -18.35 -4.42 12.42
N GLY A 297 -18.23 -5.39 13.32
CA GLY A 297 -19.31 -6.35 13.63
C GLY A 297 -19.44 -7.52 12.64
N GLY A 298 -18.47 -7.75 11.76
CA GLY A 298 -18.46 -8.89 10.83
C GLY A 298 -18.62 -10.23 11.55
N ASN A 299 -19.41 -11.14 11.01
CA ASN A 299 -19.71 -12.45 11.59
C ASN A 299 -18.59 -13.49 11.36
N GLY A 300 -17.60 -13.17 10.55
CA GLY A 300 -16.47 -14.03 10.19
C GLY A 300 -15.74 -13.47 8.97
N ILE A 301 -14.78 -14.22 8.48
CA ILE A 301 -14.13 -13.97 7.19
C ILE A 301 -14.77 -14.90 6.16
N GLY A 302 -15.50 -14.33 5.20
CA GLY A 302 -16.12 -15.05 4.09
C GLY A 302 -15.16 -15.38 2.97
N LEU A 303 -14.14 -14.53 2.80
CA LEU A 303 -13.09 -14.72 1.82
C LEU A 303 -11.78 -14.11 2.30
N TYR A 304 -10.78 -14.95 2.57
CA TYR A 304 -9.40 -14.55 2.73
C TYR A 304 -8.64 -14.84 1.44
N ARG A 305 -8.28 -13.78 0.70
CA ARG A 305 -7.51 -13.85 -0.54
C ARG A 305 -6.04 -14.03 -0.22
N THR A 306 -5.46 -15.16 -0.59
CA THR A 306 -4.10 -15.51 -0.20
C THR A 306 -3.03 -15.10 -1.22
N GLU A 307 -3.42 -14.54 -2.36
CA GLU A 307 -2.55 -14.20 -3.49
C GLU A 307 -1.46 -13.20 -3.11
N PHE A 308 -1.78 -12.22 -2.27
CA PHE A 308 -0.83 -11.18 -1.82
C PHE A 308 0.40 -11.76 -1.10
N GLN A 309 0.27 -12.95 -0.52
CA GLN A 309 1.39 -13.63 0.13
C GLN A 309 2.39 -14.21 -0.86
N TYR A 310 2.00 -14.35 -2.12
CA TYR A 310 2.78 -14.94 -3.21
C TYR A 310 3.32 -13.88 -4.17
N MET A 311 2.77 -12.66 -4.17
CA MET A 311 3.13 -11.60 -5.11
C MET A 311 4.38 -10.83 -4.65
N GLY A 312 5.13 -10.29 -5.62
CA GLY A 312 6.23 -9.36 -5.36
C GLY A 312 7.51 -9.98 -4.77
N ARG A 313 7.67 -11.31 -4.79
CA ARG A 313 8.79 -12.04 -4.19
C ARG A 313 9.55 -12.91 -5.21
N GLN A 314 10.79 -13.28 -4.86
CA GLN A 314 11.62 -14.10 -5.74
C GLN A 314 11.30 -15.61 -5.70
N GLY A 315 10.50 -16.07 -4.73
CA GLY A 315 10.15 -17.48 -4.55
C GLY A 315 8.82 -17.64 -3.83
N PHE A 316 8.29 -18.87 -3.80
CA PHE A 316 7.06 -19.16 -3.08
C PHE A 316 7.26 -19.09 -1.55
N PRO A 317 6.23 -18.67 -0.78
CA PRO A 317 6.31 -18.65 0.68
C PRO A 317 6.45 -20.08 1.23
N GLY A 318 7.21 -20.22 2.32
CA GLY A 318 7.33 -21.48 3.04
C GLY A 318 6.11 -21.77 3.92
N GLU A 319 5.98 -23.05 4.35
CA GLU A 319 4.86 -23.49 5.17
C GLU A 319 4.72 -22.69 6.47
N ASN A 320 5.82 -22.46 7.19
CA ASN A 320 5.77 -21.73 8.47
C ASN A 320 5.34 -20.27 8.28
N GLU A 321 5.79 -19.61 7.21
CA GLU A 321 5.39 -18.25 6.90
C GLU A 321 3.89 -18.14 6.63
N LEU A 322 3.34 -19.05 5.85
CA LEU A 322 1.89 -19.12 5.58
C LEU A 322 1.11 -19.47 6.85
N TYR A 323 1.60 -20.43 7.62
CA TYR A 323 1.00 -20.83 8.88
C TYR A 323 0.88 -19.68 9.86
N ASP A 324 1.94 -18.90 10.08
CA ASP A 324 1.91 -17.76 11.00
C ASP A 324 0.84 -16.73 10.59
N LYS A 325 0.76 -16.40 9.31
CA LYS A 325 -0.25 -15.46 8.78
C LYS A 325 -1.68 -15.98 8.92
N TYR A 326 -1.90 -17.27 8.65
CA TYR A 326 -3.24 -17.85 8.77
C TYR A 326 -3.64 -18.00 10.23
N ARG A 327 -2.72 -18.42 11.10
CA ARG A 327 -2.95 -18.52 12.56
C ARG A 327 -3.38 -17.16 13.12
N ASP A 328 -2.65 -16.11 12.82
CA ASP A 328 -2.94 -14.75 13.35
C ASP A 328 -4.37 -14.31 13.00
N VAL A 329 -4.82 -14.55 11.76
CA VAL A 329 -6.20 -14.25 11.36
C VAL A 329 -7.21 -15.14 12.09
N VAL A 330 -6.94 -16.42 12.21
CA VAL A 330 -7.85 -17.39 12.84
C VAL A 330 -7.99 -17.13 14.35
N GLU A 331 -6.90 -16.86 15.06
CA GLU A 331 -6.90 -16.52 16.49
C GLU A 331 -7.72 -15.25 16.76
N VAL A 332 -7.53 -14.20 15.98
CA VAL A 332 -8.28 -12.94 16.14
C VAL A 332 -9.78 -13.13 15.91
N MET A 333 -10.16 -14.01 14.95
CA MET A 333 -11.57 -14.25 14.61
C MET A 333 -12.26 -15.26 15.52
N THR A 334 -11.54 -16.13 16.22
CA THR A 334 -12.13 -17.18 17.06
C THR A 334 -13.21 -16.61 18.02
N PRO A 335 -14.40 -17.24 18.13
CA PRO A 335 -14.85 -18.51 17.51
C PRO A 335 -15.51 -18.36 16.12
N ARG A 336 -15.45 -17.19 15.48
CA ARG A 336 -16.08 -16.92 14.19
C ARG A 336 -15.33 -17.62 13.07
N PRO A 337 -16.04 -18.04 11.97
CA PRO A 337 -15.40 -18.77 10.88
C PRO A 337 -14.47 -17.89 10.02
N VAL A 338 -13.42 -18.52 9.52
CA VAL A 338 -12.47 -17.95 8.56
C VAL A 338 -12.40 -18.85 7.32
N THR A 339 -12.89 -18.35 6.19
CA THR A 339 -12.81 -19.07 4.91
C THR A 339 -11.54 -18.65 4.17
N ILE A 340 -10.58 -19.55 4.07
CA ILE A 340 -9.31 -19.33 3.37
C ILE A 340 -9.43 -19.86 1.96
N ARG A 341 -9.32 -18.95 0.97
CA ARG A 341 -9.25 -19.33 -0.44
C ARG A 341 -7.84 -19.81 -0.76
N THR A 342 -7.74 -20.99 -1.36
CA THR A 342 -6.45 -21.45 -1.86
C THR A 342 -6.00 -20.58 -3.04
N LEU A 343 -4.71 -20.64 -3.35
CA LEU A 343 -4.04 -19.77 -4.29
C LEU A 343 -4.80 -19.59 -5.62
N ASP A 344 -5.09 -18.33 -5.98
CA ASP A 344 -5.74 -17.94 -7.24
C ASP A 344 -4.87 -16.94 -8.02
N ILE A 345 -3.75 -17.42 -8.52
CA ILE A 345 -2.87 -16.64 -9.42
C ILE A 345 -2.74 -17.32 -10.77
N ASN A 346 -2.44 -16.54 -11.79
CA ASN A 346 -2.03 -17.09 -13.09
C ASN A 346 -0.62 -17.66 -12.96
N GLY A 347 -0.36 -18.77 -13.65
CA GLY A 347 0.94 -19.43 -13.62
C GLY A 347 2.10 -18.54 -14.08
N ASP A 348 1.84 -17.60 -14.96
CA ASP A 348 2.81 -16.61 -15.48
C ASP A 348 3.10 -15.46 -14.50
N LYS A 349 2.18 -15.18 -13.56
CA LYS A 349 2.34 -14.13 -12.53
C LYS A 349 2.90 -14.64 -11.19
N ALA A 350 3.05 -15.96 -11.07
CA ALA A 350 3.46 -16.59 -9.82
C ALA A 350 4.89 -16.26 -9.42
N LEU A 351 5.79 -16.13 -10.39
CA LEU A 351 7.20 -15.80 -10.14
C LEU A 351 7.77 -14.91 -11.24
N PRO A 352 8.63 -13.93 -10.90
CA PRO A 352 9.45 -13.23 -11.88
C PRO A 352 10.34 -14.26 -12.60
N ASN A 353 10.41 -14.20 -13.94
CA ASN A 353 11.23 -15.06 -14.81
C ASN A 353 10.64 -16.43 -15.18
N GLN A 354 9.36 -16.71 -15.00
CA GLN A 354 8.74 -17.82 -15.74
C GLN A 354 8.33 -17.38 -17.15
N PRO A 355 8.53 -18.25 -18.17
CA PRO A 355 8.10 -17.92 -19.51
C PRO A 355 6.59 -17.70 -19.51
N THR A 356 6.15 -16.57 -20.07
CA THR A 356 4.74 -16.28 -20.33
C THR A 356 4.17 -17.38 -21.22
N ILE A 357 3.19 -18.11 -20.73
CA ILE A 357 2.44 -19.07 -21.55
C ILE A 357 1.48 -18.21 -22.36
N ASP A 358 1.66 -18.21 -23.69
CA ASP A 358 0.74 -17.52 -24.60
C ASP A 358 -0.57 -18.32 -24.66
N GLU A 359 -1.49 -18.01 -23.77
CA GLU A 359 -2.80 -18.65 -23.68
C GLU A 359 -3.85 -17.80 -24.39
N ALA A 360 -4.65 -18.42 -25.22
CA ALA A 360 -5.73 -17.75 -25.93
C ALA A 360 -6.77 -17.12 -24.99
N ASN A 361 -6.94 -17.65 -23.79
CA ASN A 361 -7.77 -17.09 -22.71
C ASN A 361 -7.11 -17.28 -21.35
N PRO A 362 -6.29 -16.34 -20.89
CA PRO A 362 -5.59 -16.44 -19.60
C PRO A 362 -6.53 -16.53 -18.39
N VAL A 363 -7.75 -16.01 -18.49
CA VAL A 363 -8.73 -16.05 -17.39
C VAL A 363 -9.20 -17.48 -17.12
N LEU A 364 -9.36 -18.30 -18.15
CA LEU A 364 -9.78 -19.70 -18.06
C LEU A 364 -8.62 -20.69 -18.24
N GLY A 365 -7.40 -20.21 -18.36
CA GLY A 365 -6.20 -20.99 -18.59
C GLY A 365 -5.63 -21.67 -17.34
N LEU A 366 -4.31 -21.83 -17.34
CA LEU A 366 -3.56 -22.48 -16.26
C LEU A 366 -3.42 -21.53 -15.06
N ARG A 367 -4.46 -21.43 -14.25
CA ARG A 367 -4.50 -20.61 -13.03
C ARG A 367 -5.18 -21.34 -11.87
N ALA A 368 -5.13 -20.75 -10.70
CA ALA A 368 -5.87 -21.17 -9.52
C ALA A 368 -5.73 -22.68 -9.25
N ILE A 369 -6.85 -23.39 -9.07
CA ILE A 369 -6.82 -24.83 -8.77
C ILE A 369 -6.08 -25.64 -9.84
N ARG A 370 -6.18 -25.28 -11.11
CA ARG A 370 -5.50 -26.00 -12.21
C ARG A 370 -3.99 -25.86 -12.09
N TYR A 371 -3.50 -24.69 -11.72
CA TYR A 371 -2.08 -24.46 -11.43
C TYR A 371 -1.66 -25.25 -10.18
N CYS A 372 -2.45 -25.21 -9.13
CA CYS A 372 -2.21 -25.94 -7.88
C CYS A 372 -2.12 -27.47 -8.11
N LEU A 373 -3.02 -28.02 -8.92
CA LEU A 373 -3.00 -29.46 -9.27
C LEU A 373 -1.77 -29.83 -10.12
N LYS A 374 -1.31 -28.93 -10.97
CA LYS A 374 -0.09 -29.13 -11.79
C LYS A 374 1.21 -28.93 -10.98
N LYS A 375 1.15 -28.18 -9.87
CA LYS A 375 2.27 -27.91 -8.94
C LYS A 375 1.90 -28.35 -7.52
N PRO A 376 1.78 -29.67 -7.27
CA PRO A 376 1.26 -30.20 -6.02
C PRO A 376 2.10 -29.81 -4.79
N ASP A 377 3.40 -29.59 -4.93
CA ASP A 377 4.26 -29.21 -3.81
C ASP A 377 3.89 -27.84 -3.24
N ILE A 378 3.61 -26.86 -4.11
CA ILE A 378 3.18 -25.52 -3.70
C ILE A 378 1.82 -25.62 -3.01
N PHE A 379 0.92 -26.39 -3.60
CA PHE A 379 -0.42 -26.56 -3.07
C PHE A 379 -0.42 -27.29 -1.72
N LYS A 380 0.35 -28.38 -1.57
CA LYS A 380 0.50 -29.08 -0.30
C LYS A 380 1.09 -28.19 0.79
N THR A 381 2.10 -27.36 0.46
CA THR A 381 2.66 -26.38 1.40
C THR A 381 1.58 -25.47 1.95
N GLN A 382 0.69 -24.95 1.10
CA GLN A 382 -0.44 -24.13 1.52
C GLN A 382 -1.45 -24.91 2.36
N LEU A 383 -1.85 -26.09 1.92
CA LEU A 383 -2.83 -26.92 2.61
C LEU A 383 -2.34 -27.33 4.00
N ARG A 384 -1.06 -27.72 4.15
CA ARG A 384 -0.42 -28.00 5.44
C ARG A 384 -0.50 -26.80 6.37
N ALA A 385 -0.15 -25.61 5.88
CA ALA A 385 -0.22 -24.39 6.66
C ALA A 385 -1.65 -24.09 7.15
N ILE A 386 -2.67 -24.29 6.29
CA ILE A 386 -4.08 -24.10 6.65
C ILE A 386 -4.53 -25.11 7.72
N LEU A 387 -4.20 -26.41 7.55
CA LEU A 387 -4.56 -27.44 8.51
C LEU A 387 -3.94 -27.20 9.90
N ARG A 388 -2.70 -26.73 9.96
CA ARG A 388 -2.04 -26.33 11.20
C ARG A 388 -2.71 -25.12 11.85
N ALA A 389 -3.06 -24.12 11.07
CA ALA A 389 -3.76 -22.93 11.56
C ALA A 389 -5.17 -23.25 12.08
N ALA A 390 -5.80 -24.29 11.56
CA ALA A 390 -7.14 -24.72 11.96
C ALA A 390 -7.23 -25.20 13.43
N LEU A 391 -6.10 -25.52 14.09
CA LEU A 391 -6.06 -25.78 15.52
C LEU A 391 -6.54 -24.61 16.39
N TYR A 392 -6.45 -23.38 15.87
CA TYR A 392 -6.70 -22.15 16.62
C TYR A 392 -8.11 -21.60 16.45
N GLY A 393 -8.93 -22.20 15.58
CA GLY A 393 -10.32 -21.77 15.41
C GLY A 393 -11.04 -22.42 14.24
N ASN A 394 -12.18 -21.85 13.89
CA ASN A 394 -13.08 -22.39 12.86
C ASN A 394 -12.59 -22.00 11.45
N VAL A 395 -11.82 -22.87 10.82
CA VAL A 395 -11.29 -22.68 9.47
C VAL A 395 -12.14 -23.42 8.44
N ARG A 396 -12.32 -22.77 7.27
CA ARG A 396 -12.93 -23.34 6.07
C ARG A 396 -11.98 -23.16 4.89
N ILE A 397 -11.90 -24.16 4.03
CA ILE A 397 -11.09 -24.11 2.80
C ILE A 397 -12.02 -23.88 1.61
N MET A 398 -11.64 -22.94 0.73
CA MET A 398 -12.37 -22.66 -0.51
C MET A 398 -11.47 -22.83 -1.73
N PHE A 399 -11.84 -23.72 -2.64
CA PHE A 399 -11.12 -23.92 -3.89
C PHE A 399 -11.65 -22.99 -4.99
N PRO A 400 -10.80 -22.13 -5.58
CA PRO A 400 -11.19 -21.24 -6.68
C PRO A 400 -11.21 -21.95 -8.02
N MET A 401 -11.92 -21.40 -8.99
CA MET A 401 -11.92 -21.78 -10.42
C MET A 401 -12.25 -23.26 -10.68
N ILE A 402 -13.05 -23.88 -9.86
CA ILE A 402 -13.52 -25.24 -10.06
C ILE A 402 -14.47 -25.28 -11.27
N SER A 403 -14.24 -26.23 -12.17
CA SER A 403 -15.05 -26.44 -13.38
C SER A 403 -15.61 -27.86 -13.52
N CYS A 404 -15.12 -28.81 -12.74
CA CYS A 404 -15.61 -30.20 -12.77
C CYS A 404 -15.36 -30.94 -11.45
N CYS A 405 -16.06 -32.06 -11.27
CA CYS A 405 -15.94 -32.90 -10.07
C CYS A 405 -14.55 -33.55 -9.91
N GLU A 406 -13.85 -33.80 -11.01
CA GLU A 406 -12.49 -34.35 -11.00
C GLU A 406 -11.50 -33.44 -10.33
N GLU A 407 -11.58 -32.13 -10.56
CA GLU A 407 -10.74 -31.13 -9.89
C GLU A 407 -10.97 -31.12 -8.37
N VAL A 408 -12.23 -31.23 -7.93
CA VAL A 408 -12.56 -31.31 -6.50
C VAL A 408 -11.99 -32.59 -5.88
N ARG A 409 -12.14 -33.75 -6.56
CA ARG A 409 -11.60 -35.01 -6.07
C ARG A 409 -10.07 -34.97 -5.96
N ALA A 410 -9.39 -34.42 -6.98
CA ALA A 410 -7.95 -34.28 -6.98
C ALA A 410 -7.47 -33.32 -5.87
N ALA A 411 -8.14 -32.18 -5.67
CA ALA A 411 -7.82 -31.25 -4.61
C ALA A 411 -8.00 -31.85 -3.21
N LYS A 412 -9.10 -32.60 -3.01
CA LYS A 412 -9.34 -33.34 -1.74
C LYS A 412 -8.34 -34.48 -1.53
N ALA A 413 -7.86 -35.14 -2.56
CA ALA A 413 -6.79 -36.13 -2.46
C ALA A 413 -5.48 -35.48 -1.97
N LEU A 414 -5.09 -34.34 -2.53
CA LEU A 414 -3.91 -33.59 -2.08
C LEU A 414 -4.06 -33.03 -0.66
N LEU A 415 -5.28 -32.65 -0.26
CA LEU A 415 -5.57 -32.25 1.13
C LEU A 415 -5.33 -33.42 2.09
N LYS A 416 -5.78 -34.62 1.73
CA LYS A 416 -5.52 -35.84 2.52
C LYS A 416 -4.03 -36.14 2.56
N GLU A 417 -3.31 -36.12 1.46
CA GLU A 417 -1.86 -36.31 1.42
C GLU A 417 -1.12 -35.30 2.32
N ALA A 418 -1.55 -34.04 2.33
CA ALA A 418 -1.00 -32.99 3.19
C ALA A 418 -1.21 -33.35 4.69
N ALA A 419 -2.40 -33.79 5.06
CA ALA A 419 -2.72 -34.26 6.42
C ALA A 419 -1.90 -35.49 6.81
N ASP A 420 -1.84 -36.50 5.93
CA ASP A 420 -1.08 -37.74 6.17
C ASP A 420 0.43 -37.42 6.37
N SER A 421 0.98 -36.44 5.63
CA SER A 421 2.37 -36.00 5.80
C SER A 421 2.61 -35.29 7.15
N LEU A 422 1.67 -34.43 7.59
CA LEU A 422 1.75 -33.80 8.92
C LEU A 422 1.71 -34.83 10.03
N ALA A 423 0.82 -35.82 9.92
CA ALA A 423 0.70 -36.92 10.88
C ALA A 423 2.00 -37.77 10.93
N ALA A 424 2.60 -38.07 9.78
CA ALA A 424 3.85 -38.84 9.70
C ALA A 424 5.04 -38.06 10.31
N GLU A 425 5.03 -36.75 10.28
CA GLU A 425 6.05 -35.87 10.88
C GLU A 425 5.77 -35.57 12.37
N GLY A 426 4.62 -36.00 12.90
CA GLY A 426 4.21 -35.71 14.28
C GLY A 426 3.84 -34.25 14.54
N VAL A 427 3.45 -33.52 13.50
CA VAL A 427 3.03 -32.11 13.57
C VAL A 427 1.53 -32.07 13.89
N GLU A 428 1.14 -31.28 14.89
CA GLU A 428 -0.27 -31.10 15.26
C GLU A 428 -1.04 -30.33 14.19
N PHE A 429 -2.24 -30.77 13.87
CA PHE A 429 -3.16 -30.14 12.92
C PHE A 429 -4.62 -30.56 13.16
N GLU A 430 -5.57 -29.79 12.61
CA GLU A 430 -6.99 -30.13 12.58
C GLU A 430 -7.38 -30.54 11.15
N TYR A 431 -7.92 -31.76 11.02
CA TYR A 431 -8.34 -32.31 9.74
C TYR A 431 -9.83 -32.08 9.46
N ASN A 432 -10.65 -31.91 10.49
CA ASN A 432 -12.09 -31.72 10.33
C ASN A 432 -12.43 -30.26 9.94
N VAL A 433 -12.01 -29.89 8.73
CA VAL A 433 -12.26 -28.56 8.17
C VAL A 433 -13.30 -28.64 7.05
N ASP A 434 -14.22 -27.67 7.02
CA ASP A 434 -15.18 -27.56 5.93
C ASP A 434 -14.46 -27.21 4.62
N VAL A 435 -14.81 -27.94 3.55
CA VAL A 435 -14.26 -27.71 2.21
C VAL A 435 -15.37 -27.28 1.26
N GLY A 436 -15.19 -26.14 0.60
CA GLY A 436 -16.10 -25.58 -0.38
C GLY A 436 -15.39 -25.19 -1.69
N ILE A 437 -16.18 -24.74 -2.65
CA ILE A 437 -15.71 -24.23 -3.93
C ILE A 437 -16.27 -22.86 -4.21
N MET A 438 -15.59 -22.06 -5.05
CA MET A 438 -16.18 -20.86 -5.65
C MET A 438 -17.04 -21.23 -6.86
N ILE A 439 -18.26 -20.73 -6.88
CA ILE A 439 -19.15 -20.83 -8.02
C ILE A 439 -18.94 -19.57 -8.87
N GLU A 440 -18.00 -19.64 -9.79
CA GLU A 440 -17.55 -18.48 -10.58
C GLU A 440 -17.35 -18.80 -12.08
N GLY A 441 -17.41 -20.06 -12.45
CA GLY A 441 -17.40 -20.53 -13.82
C GLY A 441 -18.74 -21.09 -14.25
N PRO A 442 -19.08 -21.06 -15.56
CA PRO A 442 -20.37 -21.59 -16.04
C PRO A 442 -20.58 -23.07 -15.80
N SER A 443 -19.51 -23.81 -15.57
CA SER A 443 -19.52 -25.28 -15.36
C SER A 443 -19.30 -25.71 -13.89
N ALA A 444 -19.23 -24.73 -12.98
CA ALA A 444 -19.02 -24.98 -11.54
C ALA A 444 -20.24 -25.63 -10.85
#